data_33a53c6e5b145780f0447d4e6ca2d70d
#
_entry.id   33a53c6e5b145780f0447d4e6ca2d70d
#
_cell.length_a   1.000
_cell.length_b   1.000
_cell.length_c   1.000
_cell.angle_alpha   90.00
_cell.angle_beta   90.00
_cell.angle_gamma   90.00
#
_symmetry.space_group_name_H-M   'P 1'
#
loop_
_entity.id
_entity.type
_entity.pdbx_description
1 polymer ?
#
loop_
_entity_poly.entity_id
_entity_poly.type
_entity_poly.pdbx_seq_one_letter_code
_entity_poly.pdbx_strand_id
1 'polypeptide(L)'
;MAIVREECFGPVAAICRVRDFDEAIRLANDSPFGLGASVFTSNLAEAHEAAERLEAGMVWVNNPLIDNDALPFGGWKASGLGRELGRQGLDAFRRSKMVIIDHKPAIQDWWYPYPDSWFRETGGRKHV
;
A
#
# COMPACT_ATOMS: atom_id res chain seq x y z
N MET A 1 4.90 25.98 5.60
CA MET A 1 6.12 26.17 6.40
C MET A 1 7.01 24.95 6.18
N ALA A 2 8.32 25.12 6.06
CA ALA A 2 9.27 24.01 5.81
C ALA A 2 9.12 22.88 6.84
N ILE A 3 9.04 23.20 8.11
CA ILE A 3 8.94 22.22 9.21
C ILE A 3 7.74 21.27 9.14
N VAL A 4 6.73 21.57 8.34
CA VAL A 4 5.57 20.69 8.12
C VAL A 4 5.78 19.79 6.91
N ARG A 5 6.72 20.09 6.04
CA ARG A 5 6.97 19.39 4.77
C ARG A 5 8.32 18.69 4.72
N GLU A 6 9.27 19.16 5.50
CA GLU A 6 10.62 18.63 5.55
C GLU A 6 10.82 17.91 6.87
N GLU A 7 11.40 16.74 6.82
CA GLU A 7 11.71 15.98 8.01
C GLU A 7 12.79 16.68 8.83
N CYS A 8 12.52 16.88 10.12
CA CYS A 8 13.44 17.48 11.06
C CYS A 8 13.85 16.47 12.12
N PHE A 9 15.08 15.96 12.04
CA PHE A 9 15.64 15.07 13.07
C PHE A 9 16.05 15.90 14.31
N GLY A 10 15.09 16.11 15.22
CA GLY A 10 15.32 16.87 16.44
C GLY A 10 14.09 16.89 17.36
N PRO A 11 14.18 17.45 18.55
CA PRO A 11 13.08 17.49 19.52
C PRO A 11 12.04 18.58 19.14
N VAL A 12 11.48 18.48 17.93
CA VAL A 12 10.52 19.44 17.40
C VAL A 12 9.27 18.72 16.95
N ALA A 13 8.10 19.22 17.34
CA ALA A 13 6.80 18.74 16.88
C ALA A 13 5.99 19.90 16.29
N ALA A 14 5.56 19.78 15.06
CA ALA A 14 4.66 20.73 14.42
C ALA A 14 3.22 20.39 14.80
N ILE A 15 2.49 21.35 15.36
CA ILE A 15 1.09 21.18 15.74
C ILE A 15 0.22 22.03 14.82
N CYS A 16 -0.68 21.38 14.09
CA CYS A 16 -1.66 22.01 13.23
C CYS A 16 -3.06 21.88 13.80
N ARG A 17 -3.78 22.99 13.91
CA ARG A 17 -5.21 22.94 14.29
C ARG A 17 -6.03 22.64 13.04
N VAL A 18 -7.02 21.78 13.18
CA VAL A 18 -7.97 21.40 12.13
C VAL A 18 -9.38 21.76 12.56
N ARG A 19 -10.27 21.92 11.60
CA ARG A 19 -11.68 22.26 11.84
C ARG A 19 -12.52 21.03 12.12
N ASP A 20 -12.18 19.94 11.47
CA ASP A 20 -12.94 18.71 11.48
C ASP A 20 -12.04 17.49 11.16
N PHE A 21 -12.62 16.31 11.23
CA PHE A 21 -11.95 15.04 10.96
C PHE A 21 -11.45 14.95 9.50
N ASP A 22 -12.24 15.40 8.54
CA ASP A 22 -11.86 15.36 7.11
C ASP A 22 -10.63 16.21 6.82
N GLU A 23 -10.54 17.39 7.43
CA GLU A 23 -9.36 18.24 7.32
C GLU A 23 -8.13 17.59 7.97
N ALA A 24 -8.31 16.90 9.10
CA ALA A 24 -7.23 16.16 9.74
C ALA A 24 -6.65 15.08 8.82
N ILE A 25 -7.51 14.25 8.24
CA ILE A 25 -7.09 13.19 7.29
C ILE A 25 -6.41 13.80 6.07
N ARG A 26 -6.99 14.83 5.48
CA ARG A 26 -6.42 15.50 4.32
C ARG A 26 -5.02 16.07 4.59
N LEU A 27 -4.83 16.74 5.72
CA LEU A 27 -3.54 17.30 6.11
C LEU A 27 -2.52 16.21 6.43
N ALA A 28 -2.92 15.13 7.09
CA ALA A 28 -2.05 14.00 7.36
C ALA A 28 -1.55 13.36 6.05
N ASN A 29 -2.44 13.25 5.06
CA ASN A 29 -2.11 12.68 3.76
C ASN A 29 -1.35 13.63 2.82
N ASP A 30 -1.32 14.94 3.08
CA ASP A 30 -0.53 15.93 2.30
C ASP A 30 0.99 15.82 2.55
N SER A 31 1.44 14.85 3.33
CA SER A 31 2.84 14.54 3.52
C SER A 31 3.41 13.70 2.36
N PRO A 32 4.67 13.95 1.91
CA PRO A 32 5.36 13.06 0.99
C PRO A 32 5.74 11.73 1.66
N PHE A 33 5.67 11.63 2.96
CA PHE A 33 5.96 10.45 3.76
C PHE A 33 4.68 9.71 4.16
N GLY A 34 4.82 8.44 4.47
CA GLY A 34 3.73 7.58 4.90
C GLY A 34 4.24 6.35 5.63
N LEU A 35 5.12 6.52 6.62
CA LEU A 35 5.62 5.40 7.42
C LEU A 35 4.55 4.94 8.39
N GLY A 36 4.11 5.83 9.26
CA GLY A 36 3.12 5.50 10.28
C GLY A 36 2.26 6.70 10.65
N ALA A 37 1.06 6.43 11.13
CA ALA A 37 0.13 7.43 11.64
C ALA A 37 -0.56 6.92 12.90
N SER A 38 -0.84 7.82 13.83
CA SER A 38 -1.58 7.50 15.05
C SER A 38 -2.84 8.33 15.14
N VAL A 39 -3.94 7.70 15.56
CA VAL A 39 -5.23 8.34 15.76
C VAL A 39 -5.67 8.11 17.20
N PHE A 40 -6.07 9.17 17.88
CA PHE A 40 -6.61 9.10 19.24
C PHE A 40 -8.06 9.56 19.21
N THR A 41 -8.97 8.64 19.41
CA THR A 41 -10.42 8.89 19.41
C THR A 41 -11.16 7.88 20.28
N SER A 42 -12.27 8.28 20.85
CA SER A 42 -13.24 7.39 21.49
C SER A 42 -14.37 6.98 20.54
N ASN A 43 -14.43 7.55 19.34
CA ASN A 43 -15.42 7.24 18.33
C ASN A 43 -14.92 6.10 17.44
N LEU A 44 -15.54 4.93 17.56
CA LEU A 44 -15.16 3.74 16.79
C LEU A 44 -15.30 3.92 15.28
N ALA A 45 -16.31 4.67 14.83
CA ALA A 45 -16.50 4.93 13.40
C ALA A 45 -15.34 5.77 12.83
N GLU A 46 -14.94 6.84 13.54
CA GLU A 46 -13.76 7.64 13.16
C GLU A 46 -12.47 6.81 13.16
N ALA A 47 -12.33 5.91 14.15
CA ALA A 47 -11.16 5.04 14.23
C ALA A 47 -11.01 4.16 12.98
N HIS A 48 -12.10 3.51 12.55
CA HIS A 48 -12.13 2.69 11.34
C HIS A 48 -11.90 3.52 10.09
N GLU A 49 -12.60 4.63 9.97
CA GLU A 49 -12.47 5.52 8.82
C GLU A 49 -11.05 6.10 8.69
N ALA A 50 -10.43 6.47 9.81
CA ALA A 50 -9.05 6.91 9.81
C ALA A 50 -8.09 5.81 9.35
N ALA A 51 -8.29 4.58 9.83
CA ALA A 51 -7.46 3.44 9.43
C ALA A 51 -7.54 3.14 7.93
N GLU A 52 -8.69 3.36 7.30
CA GLU A 52 -8.88 3.17 5.86
C GLU A 52 -8.35 4.34 5.02
N ARG A 53 -8.49 5.57 5.50
CA ARG A 53 -8.20 6.78 4.72
C ARG A 53 -6.79 7.33 4.88
N LEU A 54 -6.08 6.96 5.96
CA LEU A 54 -4.69 7.40 6.16
C LEU A 54 -3.74 6.66 5.22
N GLU A 55 -2.98 7.43 4.47
CA GLU A 55 -2.00 6.95 3.50
C GLU A 55 -0.65 6.66 4.18
N ALA A 56 -0.66 5.71 5.10
CA ALA A 56 0.52 5.25 5.83
C ALA A 56 0.61 3.72 5.82
N GLY A 57 1.82 3.20 5.90
CA GLY A 57 2.05 1.75 5.95
C GLY A 57 1.62 1.12 7.27
N MET A 58 1.56 1.92 8.33
CA MET A 58 1.12 1.51 9.66
C MET A 58 0.16 2.54 10.23
N VAL A 59 -0.93 2.09 10.82
CA VAL A 59 -1.89 2.96 11.53
C VAL A 59 -2.17 2.39 12.91
N TRP A 60 -1.99 3.22 13.93
CA TRP A 60 -2.32 2.88 15.32
C TRP A 60 -3.52 3.68 15.79
N VAL A 61 -4.42 3.02 16.49
CA VAL A 61 -5.56 3.68 17.13
C VAL A 61 -5.38 3.62 18.64
N ASN A 62 -5.40 4.79 19.27
CA ASN A 62 -5.23 4.99 20.72
C ASN A 62 -3.93 4.39 21.28
N ASN A 63 -2.96 4.22 20.41
CA ASN A 63 -1.67 3.65 20.75
C ASN A 63 -0.61 4.19 19.78
N PRO A 64 0.51 4.71 20.23
CA PRO A 64 1.60 5.11 19.36
C PRO A 64 2.67 4.03 19.27
N LEU A 65 3.17 3.78 18.04
CA LEU A 65 4.46 3.15 17.79
C LEU A 65 4.66 1.75 18.41
N ILE A 66 3.62 0.94 18.53
CA ILE A 66 3.78 -0.46 18.94
C ILE A 66 4.09 -1.33 17.71
N ASP A 67 5.19 -2.04 17.79
CA ASP A 67 5.54 -3.08 16.83
C ASP A 67 4.97 -4.43 17.26
N ASN A 68 4.77 -5.30 16.27
CA ASN A 68 4.36 -6.67 16.48
C ASN A 68 5.04 -7.55 15.42
N ASP A 69 5.77 -8.57 15.87
CA ASP A 69 6.52 -9.46 14.99
C ASP A 69 5.65 -10.18 13.94
N ALA A 70 4.36 -10.31 14.20
CA ALA A 70 3.41 -10.93 13.28
C ALA A 70 2.84 -9.97 12.23
N LEU A 71 3.04 -8.66 12.37
CA LEU A 71 2.48 -7.64 11.50
C LEU A 71 3.56 -7.00 10.63
N PRO A 72 3.26 -6.67 9.37
CA PRO A 72 4.25 -6.10 8.46
C PRO A 72 4.56 -4.65 8.84
N PHE A 73 5.83 -4.36 9.06
CA PHE A 73 6.35 -3.02 9.30
C PHE A 73 6.89 -2.42 8.00
N GLY A 74 6.51 -1.21 7.66
CA GLY A 74 7.06 -0.49 6.50
C GLY A 74 6.19 0.65 6.03
N GLY A 75 6.73 1.47 5.14
CA GLY A 75 6.13 2.71 4.70
C GLY A 75 5.41 2.66 3.35
N TRP A 76 4.69 3.74 3.09
CA TRP A 76 4.18 4.12 1.79
C TRP A 76 4.90 5.38 1.31
N LYS A 77 4.63 5.82 0.09
CA LYS A 77 5.17 7.05 -0.49
C LYS A 77 6.72 7.07 -0.39
N ALA A 78 7.30 8.21 -0.05
CA ALA A 78 8.75 8.36 0.08
C ALA A 78 9.34 7.69 1.33
N SER A 79 8.52 7.16 2.24
CA SER A 79 9.02 6.40 3.41
C SER A 79 9.61 5.03 3.07
N GLY A 80 9.50 4.59 1.82
CA GLY A 80 10.24 3.44 1.32
C GLY A 80 9.39 2.31 0.78
N LEU A 81 10.08 1.28 0.30
CA LEU A 81 9.52 0.07 -0.31
C LEU A 81 9.81 -1.15 0.59
N GLY A 82 8.97 -2.17 0.40
CA GLY A 82 9.12 -3.43 1.13
C GLY A 82 8.47 -3.42 2.51
N ARG A 83 8.67 -4.53 3.21
CA ARG A 83 8.17 -4.73 4.57
C ARG A 83 9.18 -5.52 5.37
N GLU A 84 9.31 -5.16 6.65
CA GLU A 84 9.93 -5.97 7.68
C GLU A 84 8.84 -6.63 8.50
N LEU A 85 9.18 -7.58 9.35
CA LEU A 85 8.28 -8.32 10.21
C LEU A 85 7.13 -9.04 9.46
N GLY A 86 6.37 -9.83 10.17
CA GLY A 86 5.28 -10.61 9.61
C GLY A 86 5.71 -11.54 8.46
N ARG A 87 4.73 -12.10 7.79
CA ARG A 87 4.97 -12.98 6.63
C ARG A 87 5.67 -12.25 5.48
N GLN A 88 5.31 -10.99 5.24
CA GLN A 88 5.87 -10.22 4.13
C GLN A 88 7.36 -9.94 4.33
N GLY A 89 7.79 -9.64 5.56
CA GLY A 89 9.21 -9.49 5.89
C GLY A 89 9.97 -10.79 5.66
N LEU A 90 9.41 -11.92 6.06
CA LEU A 90 10.02 -13.22 5.81
C LEU A 90 10.11 -13.55 4.31
N ASP A 91 9.07 -13.20 3.54
CA ASP A 91 9.04 -13.45 2.10
C ASP A 91 10.06 -12.58 1.33
N ALA A 92 10.46 -11.43 1.86
CA ALA A 92 11.49 -10.57 1.28
C ALA A 92 12.87 -11.25 1.19
N PHE A 93 13.14 -12.23 2.03
CA PHE A 93 14.38 -13.03 2.00
C PHE A 93 14.27 -14.29 1.11
N ARG A 94 13.16 -14.47 0.40
CA ARG A 94 12.87 -15.66 -0.40
C ARG A 94 12.69 -15.29 -1.86
N ARG A 95 13.00 -16.23 -2.73
CA ARG A 95 12.72 -16.11 -4.17
C ARG A 95 11.51 -16.95 -4.52
N SER A 96 10.52 -16.34 -5.15
CA SER A 96 9.39 -17.06 -5.73
C SER A 96 9.80 -17.68 -7.07
N LYS A 97 9.29 -18.89 -7.33
CA LYS A 97 9.46 -19.58 -8.60
C LYS A 97 8.13 -20.17 -9.03
N MET A 98 7.65 -19.77 -10.19
CA MET A 98 6.50 -20.41 -10.82
C MET A 98 6.98 -21.66 -11.55
N VAL A 99 6.31 -22.78 -11.32
CA VAL A 99 6.56 -24.05 -12.03
C VAL A 99 5.24 -24.52 -12.61
N ILE A 100 5.20 -24.67 -13.91
CA ILE A 100 4.06 -25.24 -14.63
C ILE A 100 4.56 -26.51 -15.31
N ILE A 101 3.92 -27.62 -15.02
CA ILE A 101 4.22 -28.92 -15.63
C ILE A 101 2.98 -29.38 -16.39
N ASP A 102 3.10 -29.41 -17.71
CA ASP A 102 2.05 -29.95 -18.57
C ASP A 102 2.41 -31.41 -18.92
N HIS A 103 1.58 -32.33 -18.47
CA HIS A 103 1.76 -33.75 -18.72
C HIS A 103 1.30 -34.20 -20.12
N LYS A 104 0.54 -33.36 -20.82
CA LYS A 104 0.05 -33.62 -22.17
C LYS A 104 0.12 -32.32 -22.98
N PRO A 105 1.33 -31.88 -23.33
CA PRO A 105 1.50 -30.60 -24.03
C PRO A 105 0.75 -30.63 -25.37
N ALA A 106 -0.06 -29.61 -25.60
CA ALA A 106 -0.79 -29.40 -26.83
C ALA A 106 -0.61 -27.95 -27.28
N ILE A 107 -0.78 -27.74 -28.58
CA ILE A 107 -0.77 -26.38 -29.12
C ILE A 107 -1.93 -25.60 -28.47
N GLN A 108 -1.60 -24.44 -27.92
CA GLN A 108 -2.60 -23.55 -27.34
C GLN A 108 -3.16 -22.62 -28.39
N ASP A 109 -4.45 -22.30 -28.31
CA ASP A 109 -5.15 -21.45 -29.29
C ASP A 109 -4.55 -20.04 -29.43
N TRP A 110 -3.83 -19.59 -28.41
CA TRP A 110 -3.16 -18.29 -28.38
C TRP A 110 -1.68 -18.33 -28.82
N TRP A 111 -1.18 -19.49 -29.31
CA TRP A 111 0.16 -19.59 -29.87
C TRP A 111 0.13 -19.32 -31.39
N TYR A 112 1.21 -18.76 -31.89
CA TYR A 112 1.40 -18.62 -33.35
C TYR A 112 1.64 -20.00 -34.01
N PRO A 113 1.10 -20.24 -35.23
CA PRO A 113 0.28 -19.34 -36.04
C PRO A 113 -1.16 -19.24 -35.52
N TYR A 114 -1.68 -17.99 -35.43
CA TYR A 114 -3.06 -17.76 -35.04
C TYR A 114 -4.03 -18.22 -36.15
N PRO A 115 -5.17 -18.84 -35.80
CA PRO A 115 -6.17 -19.19 -36.79
C PRO A 115 -6.82 -17.95 -37.38
N ASP A 116 -7.15 -17.98 -38.66
CA ASP A 116 -7.81 -16.87 -39.38
C ASP A 116 -9.13 -16.42 -38.74
N SER A 117 -9.82 -17.30 -38.00
CA SER A 117 -11.03 -16.99 -37.27
C SER A 117 -10.81 -15.88 -36.21
N TRP A 118 -9.63 -15.84 -35.60
CA TRP A 118 -9.29 -14.80 -34.61
C TRP A 118 -9.39 -13.39 -35.17
N PHE A 119 -9.06 -13.22 -36.44
CA PHE A 119 -9.08 -11.91 -37.10
C PHE A 119 -10.45 -11.56 -37.69
N ARG A 120 -11.32 -12.56 -37.88
CA ARG A 120 -12.67 -12.38 -38.45
C ARG A 120 -13.71 -12.10 -37.38
N GLU A 121 -13.59 -12.73 -36.19
CA GLU A 121 -14.57 -12.60 -35.09
C GLU A 121 -14.35 -11.35 -34.22
N THR A 122 -13.13 -10.87 -34.15
CA THR A 122 -12.80 -9.70 -33.30
C THR A 122 -13.03 -8.35 -33.98
N GLY A 123 -13.95 -8.22 -34.94
CA GLY A 123 -14.27 -6.97 -35.64
C GLY A 123 -14.07 -5.72 -34.75
N GLY A 124 -12.82 -5.28 -34.62
CA GLY A 124 -12.46 -4.02 -33.99
C GLY A 124 -12.34 -3.97 -32.47
N ARG A 125 -12.42 -5.06 -31.71
CA ARG A 125 -12.11 -5.02 -30.26
C ARG A 125 -10.62 -5.26 -30.03
N LYS A 126 -9.92 -4.19 -29.78
CA LYS A 126 -8.54 -4.25 -29.25
C LYS A 126 -8.61 -4.85 -27.85
N HIS A 127 -8.08 -6.04 -27.65
CA HIS A 127 -7.72 -6.50 -26.32
C HIS A 127 -6.44 -5.73 -25.90
N VAL A 128 -6.62 -4.80 -24.99
CA VAL A 128 -5.53 -4.13 -24.26
C VAL A 128 -5.34 -4.88 -22.96
#